data_bb47203d7f8ab5ad26ee54a2c6373e4b
#
_entry.id   bb47203d7f8ab5ad26ee54a2c6373e4b
#
_cell.length_a   1.000
_cell.length_b   1.000
_cell.length_c   1.000
_cell.angle_alpha   90.00
_cell.angle_beta   90.00
_cell.angle_gamma   90.00
#
_symmetry.space_group_name_H-M   'P 1'
#
loop_
_entity.id
_entity.type
_entity.pdbx_description
1 polymer ?
#
loop_
_entity_poly.entity_id
_entity_poly.type
_entity_poly.pdbx_seq_one_letter_code
_entity_poly.pdbx_strand_id
1 'polypeptide(L)'
;MSSVSRSKSGLPRLSEPGTGEAGSTPLIRPSAHLLILNDDVIHCAGCPRLVAWRRSVAETKKREFRNEPYWGRPVPSLGDPGARLLIVGLAPAAHGANRTGRMFTGDSSGAWLWEALHRFGFADRPISLRRDDGLTLTDCWITAAAHCAPPDNRPDRAELDRCRPFLVRELELLRQVRVVVALGRIAWESWLRASGWWDRLPARERPAFAHGAEAVLPDGRTLITSFHPSRQNTNTGRLTREMWHSVFSRASKIVSSGEQ
;
A
#
# COMPACT_ATOMS: atom_id res chain seq x y z
N MET A 1 18.56 49.13 -82.67
CA MET A 1 17.22 48.91 -82.15
C MET A 1 17.30 47.78 -81.16
N SER A 2 17.55 48.11 -79.90
CA SER A 2 17.74 47.07 -78.85
C SER A 2 16.84 47.41 -77.68
N SER A 3 15.92 46.53 -77.38
CA SER A 3 14.99 46.63 -76.27
C SER A 3 15.65 46.09 -74.99
N VAL A 4 15.75 46.96 -73.99
CA VAL A 4 16.29 46.63 -72.67
C VAL A 4 15.13 46.10 -71.81
N SER A 5 15.28 44.85 -71.39
CA SER A 5 14.40 44.20 -70.44
C SER A 5 14.81 44.55 -69.01
N ARG A 6 13.87 45.10 -68.19
CA ARG A 6 14.07 45.36 -66.76
C ARG A 6 13.73 44.12 -65.96
N SER A 7 14.72 43.55 -65.24
CA SER A 7 14.52 42.50 -64.21
C SER A 7 13.99 43.15 -62.92
N LYS A 8 12.90 42.62 -62.39
CA LYS A 8 12.39 42.96 -61.05
C LYS A 8 13.09 42.06 -60.03
N SER A 9 13.80 42.67 -59.13
CA SER A 9 14.40 42.06 -57.95
C SER A 9 13.27 41.77 -56.91
N GLY A 10 13.00 40.50 -56.67
CA GLY A 10 12.13 40.04 -55.55
C GLY A 10 12.91 40.02 -54.26
N LEU A 11 12.44 40.70 -53.25
CA LEU A 11 12.91 40.59 -51.87
C LEU A 11 12.51 39.24 -51.26
N PRO A 12 13.38 38.60 -50.44
CA PRO A 12 13.03 37.37 -49.78
C PRO A 12 12.04 37.66 -48.62
N ARG A 13 10.96 36.87 -48.54
CA ARG A 13 10.05 36.87 -47.40
C ARG A 13 10.77 36.33 -46.19
N LEU A 14 10.72 37.09 -45.09
CA LEU A 14 11.10 36.59 -43.74
C LEU A 14 10.08 35.53 -43.31
N SER A 15 10.58 34.35 -43.04
CA SER A 15 9.82 33.25 -42.43
C SER A 15 9.56 33.59 -40.97
N GLU A 16 8.27 33.55 -40.58
CA GLU A 16 7.82 33.70 -39.20
C GLU A 16 8.45 32.59 -38.29
N PRO A 17 8.80 32.91 -37.03
CA PRO A 17 9.30 31.91 -36.10
C PRO A 17 8.16 30.96 -35.73
N GLY A 18 8.35 29.69 -35.97
CA GLY A 18 7.46 28.60 -35.57
C GLY A 18 7.15 28.70 -34.06
N THR A 19 5.85 28.66 -33.75
CA THR A 19 5.35 28.52 -32.38
C THR A 19 5.90 27.22 -31.80
N GLY A 20 6.87 27.36 -30.87
CA GLY A 20 7.43 26.24 -30.13
C GLY A 20 6.30 25.49 -29.42
N GLU A 21 6.16 24.20 -29.74
CA GLU A 21 5.37 23.26 -28.95
C GLU A 21 5.90 23.27 -27.53
N ALA A 22 5.05 23.74 -26.60
CA ALA A 22 5.28 23.59 -25.17
C ALA A 22 5.41 22.08 -24.88
N GLY A 23 6.65 21.65 -24.60
CA GLY A 23 6.93 20.26 -24.26
C GLY A 23 6.07 19.81 -23.09
N SER A 24 5.07 19.00 -23.35
CA SER A 24 4.30 18.32 -22.33
C SER A 24 5.25 17.39 -21.58
N THR A 25 5.60 17.77 -20.35
CA THR A 25 6.29 16.86 -19.41
C THR A 25 5.51 15.54 -19.38
N PRO A 26 6.10 14.39 -19.69
CA PRO A 26 5.36 13.13 -19.72
C PRO A 26 4.77 12.88 -18.33
N LEU A 27 3.45 12.81 -18.23
CA LEU A 27 2.75 12.45 -17.00
C LEU A 27 3.21 11.05 -16.60
N ILE A 28 4.03 10.98 -15.56
CA ILE A 28 4.49 9.70 -15.01
C ILE A 28 3.24 8.92 -14.57
N ARG A 29 3.10 7.69 -15.05
CA ARG A 29 1.95 6.84 -14.75
C ARG A 29 1.86 6.58 -13.23
N PRO A 30 0.66 6.45 -12.63
CA PRO A 30 0.51 6.18 -11.18
C PRO A 30 1.35 5.00 -10.67
N SER A 31 1.55 3.96 -11.48
CA SER A 31 2.43 2.82 -11.20
C SER A 31 3.89 3.23 -10.95
N ALA A 32 4.43 4.19 -11.71
CA ALA A 32 5.80 4.67 -11.55
C ALA A 32 5.97 5.46 -10.24
N HIS A 33 4.99 6.27 -9.85
CA HIS A 33 5.03 6.99 -8.57
C HIS A 33 4.97 6.04 -7.37
N LEU A 34 4.18 4.96 -7.44
CA LEU A 34 4.14 3.93 -6.39
C LEU A 34 5.47 3.17 -6.28
N LEU A 35 6.17 2.94 -7.40
CA LEU A 35 7.52 2.36 -7.37
C LEU A 35 8.54 3.30 -6.72
N ILE A 36 8.51 4.60 -7.03
CA ILE A 36 9.36 5.62 -6.39
C ILE A 36 9.04 5.68 -4.89
N LEU A 37 7.77 5.69 -4.51
CA LEU A 37 7.36 5.68 -3.10
C LEU A 37 7.88 4.44 -2.36
N ASN A 38 7.79 3.26 -2.97
CA ASN A 38 8.33 2.03 -2.41
C ASN A 38 9.86 2.07 -2.26
N ASP A 39 10.57 2.73 -3.18
CA ASP A 39 12.02 2.95 -3.07
C ASP A 39 12.34 3.89 -1.89
N ASP A 40 11.60 5.00 -1.74
CA ASP A 40 11.70 5.90 -0.57
C ASP A 40 11.47 5.13 0.75
N VAL A 41 10.48 4.22 0.78
CA VAL A 41 10.22 3.35 1.94
C VAL A 41 11.41 2.47 2.24
N ILE A 42 11.95 1.74 1.25
CA ILE A 42 13.05 0.79 1.42
C ILE A 42 14.31 1.47 2.00
N HIS A 43 14.55 2.73 1.62
CA HIS A 43 15.72 3.50 2.06
C HIS A 43 15.48 4.31 3.35
N CYS A 44 14.27 4.28 3.91
CA CYS A 44 13.93 5.04 5.10
C CYS A 44 14.73 4.58 6.34
N ALA A 45 15.30 5.55 7.05
CA ALA A 45 16.00 5.36 8.33
C ALA A 45 15.46 6.28 9.44
N GLY A 46 14.24 6.82 9.32
CA GLY A 46 13.69 7.85 10.19
C GLY A 46 13.39 7.43 11.64
N CYS A 47 13.40 6.12 11.96
CA CYS A 47 13.08 5.60 13.30
C CYS A 47 14.26 4.82 13.87
N PRO A 48 15.18 5.43 14.65
CA PRO A 48 16.41 4.77 15.12
C PRO A 48 16.16 3.45 15.86
N ARG A 49 15.14 3.39 16.75
CA ARG A 49 14.76 2.17 17.48
C ARG A 49 14.35 1.04 16.54
N LEU A 50 13.52 1.33 15.53
CA LEU A 50 13.09 0.31 14.56
C LEU A 50 14.23 -0.10 13.62
N VAL A 51 15.12 0.83 13.24
CA VAL A 51 16.30 0.53 12.44
C VAL A 51 17.23 -0.42 13.19
N ALA A 52 17.53 -0.12 14.45
CA ALA A 52 18.38 -0.98 15.28
C ALA A 52 17.74 -2.38 15.45
N TRP A 53 16.45 -2.41 15.79
CA TRP A 53 15.75 -3.67 16.02
C TRP A 53 15.67 -4.56 14.77
N ARG A 54 15.19 -4.03 13.63
CA ARG A 54 15.07 -4.84 12.40
C ARG A 54 16.40 -5.38 11.89
N ARG A 55 17.48 -4.61 12.08
CA ARG A 55 18.84 -5.04 11.72
C ARG A 55 19.35 -6.13 12.67
N SER A 56 19.25 -5.91 13.98
CA SER A 56 19.61 -6.90 14.99
C SER A 56 18.87 -8.24 14.75
N VAL A 57 17.56 -8.20 14.47
CA VAL A 57 16.80 -9.42 14.12
C VAL A 57 17.34 -10.09 12.85
N ALA A 58 17.75 -9.31 11.85
CA ALA A 58 18.29 -9.86 10.60
C ALA A 58 19.70 -10.47 10.78
N GLU A 59 20.47 -9.98 11.74
CA GLU A 59 21.80 -10.50 12.09
C GLU A 59 21.69 -11.75 12.99
N THR A 60 20.91 -11.65 14.07
CA THR A 60 20.78 -12.75 15.05
C THR A 60 19.94 -13.90 14.55
N LYS A 61 18.96 -13.62 13.69
CA LYS A 61 18.05 -14.58 13.05
C LYS A 61 17.36 -15.51 14.05
N LYS A 62 16.30 -16.16 13.64
CA LYS A 62 15.69 -17.27 14.39
C LYS A 62 16.38 -18.59 13.99
N ARG A 63 16.55 -19.51 14.92
CA ARG A 63 17.23 -20.79 14.69
C ARG A 63 16.72 -21.54 13.45
N GLU A 64 15.42 -21.56 13.23
CA GLU A 64 14.79 -22.24 12.09
C GLU A 64 15.10 -21.56 10.74
N PHE A 65 15.48 -20.28 10.74
CA PHE A 65 15.77 -19.48 9.53
C PHE A 65 17.23 -19.02 9.47
N ARG A 66 18.14 -19.63 10.25
CA ARG A 66 19.54 -19.16 10.35
C ARG A 66 20.30 -19.18 9.02
N ASN A 67 19.92 -20.06 8.11
CA ASN A 67 20.53 -20.21 6.79
C ASN A 67 19.85 -19.35 5.71
N GLU A 68 18.75 -18.65 6.04
CA GLU A 68 18.05 -17.80 5.09
C GLU A 68 18.61 -16.38 5.12
N PRO A 69 18.70 -15.70 3.96
CA PRO A 69 18.94 -14.26 3.94
C PRO A 69 17.73 -13.54 4.52
N TYR A 70 17.98 -12.61 5.45
CA TYR A 70 16.94 -11.71 5.93
C TYR A 70 16.96 -10.40 5.13
N TRP A 71 15.79 -9.87 4.81
CA TRP A 71 15.65 -8.57 4.17
C TRP A 71 16.20 -7.44 5.05
N GLY A 72 15.79 -7.37 6.32
CA GLY A 72 16.31 -6.45 7.34
C GLY A 72 16.17 -4.96 7.02
N ARG A 73 15.36 -4.58 6.04
CA ARG A 73 15.06 -3.21 5.62
C ARG A 73 13.59 -2.90 5.84
N PRO A 74 13.14 -1.63 5.70
CA PRO A 74 11.71 -1.35 5.60
C PRO A 74 11.08 -2.17 4.49
N VAL A 75 9.88 -2.69 4.74
CA VAL A 75 9.17 -3.56 3.80
C VAL A 75 8.24 -2.69 2.96
N PRO A 76 8.39 -2.66 1.63
CA PRO A 76 7.53 -1.87 0.75
C PRO A 76 6.11 -2.44 0.70
N SER A 77 5.17 -1.63 0.28
CA SER A 77 3.82 -2.04 -0.09
C SER A 77 3.83 -2.81 -1.42
N LEU A 78 2.75 -3.53 -1.69
CA LEU A 78 2.64 -4.33 -2.92
C LEU A 78 1.20 -4.42 -3.40
N GLY A 79 1.02 -4.62 -4.69
CA GLY A 79 -0.29 -4.89 -5.26
C GLY A 79 -0.50 -4.28 -6.63
N ASP A 80 -1.76 -4.17 -6.98
CA ASP A 80 -2.23 -3.57 -8.22
C ASP A 80 -2.33 -2.05 -8.07
N PRO A 81 -1.63 -1.25 -8.88
CA PRO A 81 -1.76 0.23 -8.86
C PRO A 81 -3.18 0.75 -9.13
N GLY A 82 -4.02 -0.05 -9.79
CA GLY A 82 -5.43 0.24 -10.04
C GLY A 82 -6.38 -0.30 -8.97
N ALA A 83 -5.87 -0.72 -7.82
CA ALA A 83 -6.63 -1.40 -6.78
C ALA A 83 -7.85 -0.62 -6.29
N ARG A 84 -8.99 -1.31 -6.21
CA ARG A 84 -10.22 -0.85 -5.55
C ARG A 84 -10.30 -1.30 -4.09
N LEU A 85 -9.53 -2.34 -3.71
CA LEU A 85 -9.38 -2.82 -2.33
C LEU A 85 -8.01 -2.43 -1.77
N LEU A 86 -8.00 -1.77 -0.61
CA LEU A 86 -6.79 -1.47 0.16
C LEU A 86 -6.79 -2.27 1.46
N ILE A 87 -5.74 -3.05 1.70
CA ILE A 87 -5.50 -3.73 2.98
C ILE A 87 -4.46 -2.94 3.78
N VAL A 88 -4.80 -2.57 4.99
CA VAL A 88 -3.88 -1.88 5.90
C VAL A 88 -3.55 -2.77 7.09
N GLY A 89 -2.29 -3.17 7.21
CA GLY A 89 -1.75 -3.92 8.34
C GLY A 89 -1.16 -3.04 9.43
N LEU A 90 -0.62 -3.68 10.46
CA LEU A 90 0.09 -3.01 11.56
C LEU A 90 1.53 -2.66 11.15
N ALA A 91 2.35 -3.67 10.96
CA ALA A 91 3.79 -3.58 10.68
C ALA A 91 4.34 -4.96 10.27
N PRO A 92 5.52 -5.02 9.63
CA PRO A 92 6.23 -6.27 9.36
C PRO A 92 6.50 -7.07 10.63
N ALA A 93 6.22 -8.38 10.60
CA ALA A 93 6.64 -9.28 11.66
C ALA A 93 8.16 -9.53 11.59
N ALA A 94 8.83 -9.61 12.76
CA ALA A 94 10.28 -9.73 12.88
C ALA A 94 10.89 -10.89 12.07
N HIS A 95 10.26 -12.08 12.10
CA HIS A 95 10.69 -13.28 11.38
C HIS A 95 9.78 -13.66 10.19
N GLY A 96 8.77 -12.82 9.89
CA GLY A 96 7.92 -12.86 8.71
C GLY A 96 8.39 -11.88 7.64
N ALA A 97 7.68 -10.77 7.49
CA ALA A 97 7.95 -9.79 6.44
C ALA A 97 9.34 -9.10 6.57
N ASN A 98 9.88 -8.90 7.78
CA ASN A 98 11.25 -8.42 7.96
C ASN A 98 12.31 -9.44 7.49
N ARG A 99 11.99 -10.74 7.45
CA ARG A 99 12.83 -11.78 6.85
C ARG A 99 12.68 -11.81 5.34
N THR A 100 11.44 -11.85 4.85
CA THR A 100 11.15 -12.13 3.44
C THR A 100 11.17 -10.91 2.53
N GLY A 101 11.03 -9.68 3.07
CA GLY A 101 10.93 -8.45 2.31
C GLY A 101 9.57 -8.22 1.63
N ARG A 102 8.53 -9.02 1.96
CA ARG A 102 7.15 -8.87 1.47
C ARG A 102 6.17 -8.84 2.65
N MET A 103 5.23 -7.89 2.62
CA MET A 103 4.17 -7.80 3.63
C MET A 103 3.40 -9.11 3.75
N PHE A 104 3.01 -9.50 4.97
CA PHE A 104 2.25 -10.72 5.27
C PHE A 104 2.86 -12.01 4.69
N THR A 105 4.19 -12.11 4.60
CA THR A 105 4.85 -13.29 4.05
C THR A 105 5.78 -13.91 5.06
N GLY A 106 5.68 -15.23 5.22
CA GLY A 106 6.55 -16.03 6.09
C GLY A 106 6.09 -16.09 7.55
N ASP A 107 4.84 -15.80 7.86
CA ASP A 107 4.23 -15.97 9.19
C ASP A 107 2.78 -16.44 9.10
N SER A 108 2.19 -16.76 10.27
CA SER A 108 0.80 -17.26 10.33
C SER A 108 -0.24 -16.25 9.92
N SER A 109 -0.01 -14.95 10.12
CA SER A 109 -0.93 -13.89 9.71
C SER A 109 -1.02 -13.81 8.19
N GLY A 110 0.12 -14.01 7.52
CA GLY A 110 0.19 -14.09 6.07
C GLY A 110 -0.60 -15.26 5.51
N ALA A 111 -0.50 -16.45 6.12
CA ALA A 111 -1.26 -17.62 5.68
C ALA A 111 -2.79 -17.38 5.71
N TRP A 112 -3.28 -16.61 6.69
CA TRP A 112 -4.69 -16.23 6.75
C TRP A 112 -5.06 -15.21 5.66
N LEU A 113 -4.20 -14.22 5.43
CA LEU A 113 -4.49 -13.17 4.45
C LEU A 113 -4.45 -13.70 3.01
N TRP A 114 -3.40 -14.43 2.65
CA TRP A 114 -3.25 -14.92 1.27
C TRP A 114 -4.33 -15.94 0.89
N GLU A 115 -4.73 -16.80 1.82
CA GLU A 115 -5.84 -17.73 1.60
C GLU A 115 -7.16 -16.97 1.32
N ALA A 116 -7.48 -15.94 2.11
CA ALA A 116 -8.67 -15.15 1.91
C ALA A 116 -8.61 -14.34 0.59
N LEU A 117 -7.48 -13.68 0.29
CA LEU A 117 -7.34 -12.93 -0.95
C LEU A 117 -7.50 -13.82 -2.19
N HIS A 118 -6.92 -15.03 -2.16
CA HIS A 118 -7.09 -16.00 -3.25
C HIS A 118 -8.55 -16.46 -3.36
N ARG A 119 -9.18 -16.82 -2.23
CA ARG A 119 -10.57 -17.28 -2.18
C ARG A 119 -11.55 -16.25 -2.77
N PHE A 120 -11.29 -14.98 -2.60
CA PHE A 120 -12.15 -13.89 -3.08
C PHE A 120 -11.65 -13.20 -4.36
N GLY A 121 -10.70 -13.79 -5.07
CA GLY A 121 -10.27 -13.36 -6.41
C GLY A 121 -9.25 -12.21 -6.45
N PHE A 122 -8.65 -11.85 -5.31
CA PHE A 122 -7.66 -10.77 -5.22
C PHE A 122 -6.20 -11.24 -5.34
N ALA A 123 -5.94 -12.55 -5.26
CA ALA A 123 -4.61 -13.13 -5.43
C ALA A 123 -4.67 -14.36 -6.33
N ASP A 124 -3.63 -14.59 -7.13
CA ASP A 124 -3.52 -15.73 -8.04
C ASP A 124 -3.28 -17.08 -7.32
N ARG A 125 -2.84 -17.03 -6.07
CA ARG A 125 -2.57 -18.22 -5.25
C ARG A 125 -2.78 -17.99 -3.76
N PRO A 126 -3.05 -19.04 -2.97
CA PRO A 126 -3.39 -18.91 -1.54
C PRO A 126 -2.17 -18.82 -0.62
N ILE A 127 -0.94 -18.84 -1.13
CA ILE A 127 0.29 -18.92 -0.34
C ILE A 127 1.33 -17.96 -0.88
N SER A 128 1.98 -17.22 0.02
CA SER A 128 3.16 -16.41 -0.26
C SER A 128 4.33 -16.91 0.57
N LEU A 129 5.42 -17.31 -0.07
CA LEU A 129 6.58 -17.89 0.57
C LEU A 129 7.76 -16.92 0.65
N ARG A 130 7.98 -16.14 -0.40
CA ARG A 130 9.09 -15.19 -0.53
C ARG A 130 8.72 -14.07 -1.50
N ARG A 131 9.53 -13.01 -1.53
CA ARG A 131 9.26 -11.80 -2.32
C ARG A 131 9.20 -12.04 -3.83
N ASP A 132 9.93 -13.00 -4.33
CA ASP A 132 10.12 -13.30 -5.74
C ASP A 132 9.47 -14.65 -6.17
N ASP A 133 8.43 -15.10 -5.46
CA ASP A 133 7.72 -16.34 -5.76
C ASP A 133 6.71 -16.23 -6.91
N GLY A 134 6.60 -15.07 -7.55
CA GLY A 134 5.72 -14.83 -8.68
C GLY A 134 4.25 -14.62 -8.32
N LEU A 135 3.91 -14.51 -7.00
CA LEU A 135 2.55 -14.18 -6.57
C LEU A 135 2.14 -12.80 -7.09
N THR A 136 0.94 -12.72 -7.65
CA THR A 136 0.35 -11.48 -8.14
C THR A 136 -0.96 -11.15 -7.43
N LEU A 137 -1.23 -9.85 -7.29
CA LEU A 137 -2.48 -9.31 -6.77
C LEU A 137 -3.24 -8.63 -7.91
N THR A 138 -4.53 -8.83 -7.95
CA THR A 138 -5.46 -8.16 -8.85
C THR A 138 -6.42 -7.33 -8.02
N ASP A 139 -6.59 -6.07 -8.39
CA ASP A 139 -7.55 -5.14 -7.76
C ASP A 139 -7.38 -4.98 -6.23
N CYS A 140 -6.19 -5.27 -5.73
CA CYS A 140 -5.85 -5.22 -4.30
C CYS A 140 -4.47 -4.61 -4.09
N TRP A 141 -4.35 -3.72 -3.10
CA TRP A 141 -3.10 -3.16 -2.61
C TRP A 141 -2.94 -3.45 -1.12
N ILE A 142 -1.73 -3.83 -0.69
CA ILE A 142 -1.41 -4.15 0.70
C ILE A 142 -0.33 -3.19 1.21
N THR A 143 -0.63 -2.53 2.31
CA THR A 143 0.29 -1.64 3.04
C THR A 143 0.21 -1.86 4.55
N ALA A 144 0.94 -1.08 5.33
CA ALA A 144 0.93 -1.12 6.79
C ALA A 144 1.09 0.27 7.42
N ALA A 145 0.64 0.41 8.67
CA ALA A 145 0.81 1.63 9.46
C ALA A 145 2.30 1.97 9.72
N ALA A 146 3.16 0.94 9.78
CA ALA A 146 4.60 1.09 9.84
C ALA A 146 5.28 0.08 8.90
N HIS A 147 6.35 0.51 8.23
CA HIS A 147 7.09 -0.31 7.25
C HIS A 147 8.30 -1.05 7.85
N CYS A 148 8.60 -0.85 9.12
CA CYS A 148 9.67 -1.55 9.84
C CYS A 148 9.10 -2.46 10.93
N ALA A 149 9.71 -3.62 11.14
CA ALA A 149 9.37 -4.51 12.25
C ALA A 149 9.67 -3.81 13.59
N PRO A 150 8.68 -3.67 14.48
CA PRO A 150 8.90 -3.15 15.82
C PRO A 150 9.19 -4.27 16.82
N PRO A 151 9.90 -3.99 17.94
CA PRO A 151 9.95 -4.92 19.08
C PRO A 151 8.54 -5.31 19.53
N ASP A 152 8.33 -6.58 19.86
CA ASP A 152 7.07 -7.14 20.36
C ASP A 152 5.82 -6.83 19.50
N ASN A 153 6.02 -6.53 18.21
CA ASN A 153 4.98 -6.05 17.29
C ASN A 153 4.27 -4.77 17.81
N ARG A 154 4.98 -3.91 18.54
CA ARG A 154 4.46 -2.68 19.14
C ARG A 154 5.26 -1.46 18.67
N PRO A 155 4.88 -0.83 17.55
CA PRO A 155 5.41 0.46 17.19
C PRO A 155 4.93 1.50 18.21
N ASP A 156 5.77 2.47 18.56
CA ASP A 156 5.34 3.59 19.37
C ASP A 156 4.62 4.66 18.53
N ARG A 157 4.01 5.63 19.21
CA ARG A 157 3.22 6.67 18.55
C ARG A 157 4.07 7.53 17.62
N ALA A 158 5.26 7.90 18.05
CA ALA A 158 6.16 8.74 17.25
C ALA A 158 6.64 8.01 15.99
N GLU A 159 6.80 6.70 16.03
CA GLU A 159 7.16 5.86 14.88
C GLU A 159 6.01 5.78 13.87
N LEU A 160 4.77 5.60 14.34
CA LEU A 160 3.58 5.64 13.49
C LEU A 160 3.43 7.02 12.83
N ASP A 161 3.64 8.10 13.58
CA ASP A 161 3.54 9.46 13.07
C ASP A 161 4.62 9.77 12.03
N ARG A 162 5.86 9.28 12.20
CA ARG A 162 6.93 9.40 11.20
C ARG A 162 6.69 8.56 9.95
N CYS A 163 6.01 7.42 10.10
CA CYS A 163 5.71 6.52 8.97
C CYS A 163 4.46 6.93 8.19
N ARG A 164 3.55 7.69 8.81
CA ARG A 164 2.27 8.14 8.21
C ARG A 164 2.40 8.82 6.85
N PRO A 165 3.41 9.67 6.56
CA PRO A 165 3.55 10.30 5.25
C PRO A 165 3.61 9.31 4.08
N PHE A 166 4.13 8.10 4.26
CA PHE A 166 4.10 7.08 3.22
C PHE A 166 2.67 6.63 2.92
N LEU A 167 1.87 6.34 3.95
CA LEU A 167 0.47 5.97 3.78
C LEU A 167 -0.36 7.11 3.17
N VAL A 168 -0.09 8.37 3.53
CA VAL A 168 -0.74 9.54 2.90
C VAL A 168 -0.47 9.56 1.40
N ARG A 169 0.80 9.45 0.98
CA ARG A 169 1.19 9.44 -0.42
C ARG A 169 0.59 8.23 -1.18
N GLU A 170 0.49 7.07 -0.55
CA GLU A 170 -0.21 5.92 -1.14
C GLU A 170 -1.68 6.24 -1.42
N LEU A 171 -2.39 6.83 -0.45
CA LEU A 171 -3.80 7.20 -0.60
C LEU A 171 -4.03 8.24 -1.71
N GLU A 172 -3.08 9.14 -1.93
CA GLU A 172 -3.11 10.11 -3.03
C GLU A 172 -2.92 9.46 -4.40
N LEU A 173 -2.13 8.39 -4.47
CA LEU A 173 -1.82 7.66 -5.70
C LEU A 173 -2.87 6.59 -6.04
N LEU A 174 -3.44 5.93 -5.04
CA LEU A 174 -4.44 4.85 -5.18
C LEU A 174 -5.86 5.42 -5.30
N ARG A 175 -6.12 6.16 -6.38
CA ARG A 175 -7.37 6.93 -6.56
C ARG A 175 -8.62 6.07 -6.79
N GLN A 176 -8.45 4.79 -7.12
CA GLN A 176 -9.56 3.88 -7.39
C GLN A 176 -10.05 3.13 -6.14
N VAL A 177 -9.38 3.29 -4.99
CA VAL A 177 -9.74 2.61 -3.75
C VAL A 177 -11.16 2.99 -3.32
N ARG A 178 -12.01 1.98 -3.23
CA ARG A 178 -13.41 2.07 -2.76
C ARG A 178 -13.62 1.43 -1.41
N VAL A 179 -12.85 0.38 -1.13
CA VAL A 179 -12.93 -0.40 0.11
C VAL A 179 -11.57 -0.41 0.80
N VAL A 180 -11.58 -0.16 2.09
CA VAL A 180 -10.40 -0.29 2.95
C VAL A 180 -10.69 -1.33 4.02
N VAL A 181 -9.84 -2.36 4.12
CA VAL A 181 -9.87 -3.34 5.20
C VAL A 181 -8.71 -3.05 6.15
N ALA A 182 -9.03 -2.58 7.36
CA ALA A 182 -8.05 -2.30 8.39
C ALA A 182 -7.90 -3.48 9.35
N LEU A 183 -6.71 -4.07 9.40
CA LEU A 183 -6.39 -5.27 10.17
C LEU A 183 -5.83 -4.90 11.56
N GLY A 184 -6.73 -4.73 12.53
CA GLY A 184 -6.41 -4.35 13.90
C GLY A 184 -6.61 -2.86 14.18
N ARG A 185 -6.73 -2.54 15.48
CA ARG A 185 -7.03 -1.16 15.95
C ARG A 185 -5.98 -0.13 15.50
N ILE A 186 -4.70 -0.49 15.51
CA ILE A 186 -3.63 0.45 15.10
C ILE A 186 -3.72 0.74 13.60
N ALA A 187 -3.99 -0.26 12.76
CA ALA A 187 -4.17 -0.07 11.32
C ALA A 187 -5.38 0.82 11.02
N TRP A 188 -6.50 0.59 11.71
CA TRP A 188 -7.71 1.41 11.62
C TRP A 188 -7.44 2.87 11.99
N GLU A 189 -6.81 3.13 13.14
CA GLU A 189 -6.48 4.49 13.56
C GLU A 189 -5.49 5.17 12.62
N SER A 190 -4.45 4.44 12.19
CA SER A 190 -3.43 4.97 11.29
C SER A 190 -4.02 5.35 9.94
N TRP A 191 -4.94 4.54 9.40
CA TRP A 191 -5.62 4.86 8.17
C TRP A 191 -6.54 6.09 8.31
N LEU A 192 -7.34 6.18 9.38
CA LEU A 192 -8.19 7.35 9.63
C LEU A 192 -7.37 8.65 9.75
N ARG A 193 -6.18 8.57 10.37
CA ARG A 193 -5.27 9.72 10.46
C ARG A 193 -4.63 10.07 9.12
N ALA A 194 -4.19 9.09 8.36
CA ALA A 194 -3.57 9.31 7.06
C ALA A 194 -4.57 9.84 6.03
N SER A 195 -5.82 9.38 6.05
CA SER A 195 -6.90 9.88 5.19
C SER A 195 -7.47 11.24 5.64
N GLY A 196 -7.07 11.75 6.80
CA GLY A 196 -7.56 12.99 7.40
C GLY A 196 -8.93 12.89 8.06
N TRP A 197 -9.59 11.72 8.05
CA TRP A 197 -10.91 11.55 8.65
C TRP A 197 -10.86 11.58 10.19
N TRP A 198 -9.72 11.26 10.79
CA TRP A 198 -9.56 11.37 12.24
C TRP A 198 -9.81 12.79 12.75
N ASP A 199 -9.35 13.80 12.04
CA ASP A 199 -9.43 15.21 12.47
C ASP A 199 -10.69 15.89 11.92
N ARG A 200 -11.21 15.45 10.77
CA ARG A 200 -12.41 16.01 10.13
C ARG A 200 -13.72 15.56 10.79
N LEU A 201 -13.76 14.34 11.35
CA LEU A 201 -14.96 13.81 11.98
C LEU A 201 -14.94 14.07 13.49
N PRO A 202 -16.04 14.58 14.06
CA PRO A 202 -16.22 14.61 15.52
C PRO A 202 -16.04 13.22 16.13
N ALA A 203 -15.55 13.11 17.35
CA ALA A 203 -15.21 11.82 17.96
C ALA A 203 -16.38 10.82 17.95
N ARG A 204 -17.63 11.29 18.15
CA ARG A 204 -18.86 10.49 18.11
C ARG A 204 -19.24 9.96 16.74
N GLU A 205 -18.75 10.58 15.68
CA GLU A 205 -19.05 10.23 14.28
C GLU A 205 -17.94 9.40 13.65
N ARG A 206 -16.80 9.25 14.34
CA ARG A 206 -15.71 8.38 13.84
C ARG A 206 -16.17 6.93 13.81
N PRO A 207 -15.87 6.21 12.72
CA PRO A 207 -16.16 4.77 12.64
C PRO A 207 -15.62 4.03 13.86
N ALA A 208 -16.44 3.24 14.51
CA ALA A 208 -16.01 2.43 15.66
C ALA A 208 -15.13 1.26 15.18
N PHE A 209 -14.13 0.89 15.99
CA PHE A 209 -13.36 -0.32 15.76
C PHE A 209 -14.01 -1.53 16.42
N ALA A 210 -14.58 -2.43 15.61
CA ALA A 210 -14.98 -3.77 16.01
C ALA A 210 -14.73 -4.73 14.84
N HIS A 211 -14.66 -6.04 15.10
CA HIS A 211 -14.54 -7.00 14.01
C HIS A 211 -15.79 -6.97 13.14
N GLY A 212 -15.63 -6.86 11.82
CA GLY A 212 -16.73 -6.79 10.86
C GLY A 212 -17.49 -5.45 10.86
N ALA A 213 -17.08 -4.46 11.66
CA ALA A 213 -17.71 -3.15 11.59
C ALA A 213 -17.41 -2.48 10.23
N GLU A 214 -18.46 -1.89 9.66
CA GLU A 214 -18.45 -1.22 8.37
C GLU A 214 -18.94 0.21 8.51
N ALA A 215 -18.30 1.14 7.81
CA ALA A 215 -18.73 2.52 7.73
C ALA A 215 -18.44 3.09 6.33
N VAL A 216 -19.45 3.74 5.74
CA VAL A 216 -19.26 4.55 4.54
C VAL A 216 -18.84 5.94 4.97
N LEU A 217 -17.73 6.41 4.42
CA LEU A 217 -17.18 7.72 4.71
C LEU A 217 -17.74 8.79 3.76
N PRO A 218 -17.63 10.08 4.12
CA PRO A 218 -18.18 11.16 3.28
C PRO A 218 -17.60 11.25 1.86
N ASP A 219 -16.45 10.64 1.60
CA ASP A 219 -15.84 10.53 0.26
C ASP A 219 -16.30 9.30 -0.53
N GLY A 220 -17.27 8.54 0.00
CA GLY A 220 -17.84 7.35 -0.63
C GLY A 220 -17.05 6.05 -0.38
N ARG A 221 -15.86 6.12 0.23
CA ARG A 221 -15.09 4.92 0.56
C ARG A 221 -15.73 4.16 1.73
N THR A 222 -15.73 2.84 1.64
CA THR A 222 -16.17 1.97 2.73
C THR A 222 -14.97 1.49 3.54
N LEU A 223 -14.98 1.74 4.84
CA LEU A 223 -14.01 1.20 5.80
C LEU A 223 -14.61 -0.04 6.47
N ILE A 224 -13.95 -1.18 6.35
CA ILE A 224 -14.27 -2.41 7.07
C ILE A 224 -13.14 -2.68 8.06
N THR A 225 -13.48 -2.98 9.31
CA THR A 225 -12.48 -3.27 10.33
C THR A 225 -12.49 -4.75 10.72
N SER A 226 -11.30 -5.31 10.94
CA SER A 226 -11.14 -6.70 11.38
C SER A 226 -10.18 -6.82 12.55
N PHE A 227 -10.38 -7.83 13.39
CA PHE A 227 -9.30 -8.27 14.27
C PHE A 227 -8.10 -8.70 13.42
N HIS A 228 -6.89 -8.42 13.90
CA HIS A 228 -5.68 -8.86 13.23
C HIS A 228 -5.56 -10.41 13.31
N PRO A 229 -5.18 -11.11 12.22
CA PRO A 229 -5.05 -12.57 12.21
C PRO A 229 -3.76 -13.04 12.93
N SER A 230 -3.47 -12.46 14.09
CA SER A 230 -2.36 -12.86 14.95
C SER A 230 -2.63 -14.22 15.60
N ARG A 231 -1.56 -14.95 15.94
CA ARG A 231 -1.68 -16.20 16.69
C ARG A 231 -2.52 -16.07 17.96
N GLN A 232 -2.42 -14.94 18.65
CA GLN A 232 -3.24 -14.68 19.83
C GLN A 232 -4.74 -14.71 19.50
N ASN A 233 -5.18 -14.05 18.44
CA ASN A 233 -6.59 -14.00 18.08
C ASN A 233 -7.07 -15.32 17.45
N THR A 234 -6.24 -15.98 16.64
CA THR A 234 -6.63 -17.21 15.93
C THR A 234 -6.61 -18.44 16.83
N ASN A 235 -5.59 -18.58 17.69
CA ASN A 235 -5.46 -19.74 18.59
C ASN A 235 -6.46 -19.69 19.75
N THR A 236 -6.95 -18.52 20.14
CA THR A 236 -7.95 -18.35 21.21
C THR A 236 -9.38 -18.38 20.68
N GLY A 237 -9.60 -18.53 19.36
CA GLY A 237 -10.92 -18.49 18.75
C GLY A 237 -11.57 -17.10 18.73
N ARG A 238 -10.84 -16.05 19.15
CA ARG A 238 -11.32 -14.66 19.04
C ARG A 238 -11.56 -14.23 17.60
N LEU A 239 -10.80 -14.81 16.66
CA LEU A 239 -10.98 -14.68 15.22
C LEU A 239 -11.09 -16.09 14.62
N THR A 240 -12.26 -16.44 14.09
CA THR A 240 -12.49 -17.70 13.35
C THR A 240 -12.30 -17.51 11.85
N ARG A 241 -12.24 -18.62 11.10
CA ARG A 241 -12.18 -18.59 9.63
C ARG A 241 -13.43 -17.97 9.01
N GLU A 242 -14.60 -18.30 9.54
CA GLU A 242 -15.87 -17.76 9.09
C GLU A 242 -15.94 -16.25 9.28
N MET A 243 -15.55 -15.77 10.46
CA MET A 243 -15.46 -14.34 10.75
C MET A 243 -14.50 -13.64 9.77
N TRP A 244 -13.34 -14.24 9.54
CA TRP A 244 -12.33 -13.70 8.62
C TRP A 244 -12.85 -13.63 7.18
N HIS A 245 -13.43 -14.72 6.69
CA HIS A 245 -13.96 -14.79 5.33
C HIS A 245 -15.13 -13.82 5.13
N SER A 246 -15.97 -13.57 6.14
CA SER A 246 -17.09 -12.62 6.02
C SER A 246 -16.61 -11.20 5.69
N VAL A 247 -15.48 -10.76 6.25
CA VAL A 247 -14.85 -9.45 5.95
C VAL A 247 -14.47 -9.36 4.48
N PHE A 248 -13.78 -10.37 3.94
CA PHE A 248 -13.32 -10.35 2.54
C PHE A 248 -14.45 -10.60 1.55
N SER A 249 -15.45 -11.43 1.91
CA SER A 249 -16.68 -11.59 1.13
C SER A 249 -17.41 -10.26 0.99
N ARG A 250 -17.52 -9.49 2.07
CA ARG A 250 -18.16 -8.17 2.05
C ARG A 250 -17.35 -7.19 1.19
N ALA A 251 -16.03 -7.15 1.37
CA ALA A 251 -15.15 -6.30 0.57
C ALA A 251 -15.26 -6.61 -0.93
N SER A 252 -15.24 -7.89 -1.31
CA SER A 252 -15.38 -8.33 -2.71
C SER A 252 -16.71 -7.89 -3.32
N LYS A 253 -17.83 -8.03 -2.57
CA LYS A 253 -19.15 -7.58 -3.05
C LYS A 253 -19.20 -6.09 -3.33
N ILE A 254 -18.60 -5.24 -2.47
CA ILE A 254 -18.57 -3.79 -2.67
C ILE A 254 -17.71 -3.42 -3.88
N VAL A 255 -16.57 -4.08 -4.04
CA VAL A 255 -15.70 -3.89 -5.20
C VAL A 255 -16.43 -4.21 -6.50
N SER A 256 -17.16 -5.36 -6.55
CA SER A 256 -17.88 -5.80 -7.74
C SER A 256 -19.14 -4.99 -8.05
N SER A 257 -19.84 -4.46 -7.03
CA SER A 257 -21.09 -3.68 -7.23
C SER A 257 -20.88 -2.32 -7.88
N GLY A 258 -19.66 -1.87 -8.09
CA GLY A 258 -19.33 -0.62 -8.76
C GLY A 258 -19.04 -0.75 -10.26
N GLU A 259 -19.31 -1.88 -10.86
CA GLU A 259 -19.10 -2.16 -12.31
C GLU A 259 -20.35 -1.95 -13.18
N GLN A 260 -21.43 -1.36 -12.62
CA GLN A 260 -22.67 -1.01 -13.36
C GLN A 260 -22.66 0.44 -13.85
#